data_f4d8bbe575d089b62780a73abb583725
#
_entry.id   f4d8bbe575d089b62780a73abb583725
#
_cell.length_a   1.000
_cell.length_b   1.000
_cell.length_c   1.000
_cell.angle_alpha   90.00
_cell.angle_beta   90.00
_cell.angle_gamma   90.00
#
_symmetry.space_group_name_H-M   'P 1'
#
loop_
_entity.id
_entity.type
_entity.pdbx_description
1 polymer ?
#
loop_
_entity_poly.entity_id
_entity_poly.type
_entity_poly.pdbx_seq_one_letter_code
_entity_poly.pdbx_strand_id
1 'polypeptide(L)'
;MTTIKSQQIWVDQQNLANTNVVSRDININDLQQDEVLLETDSFGFSANNITYAALGFKMGYWGFFPAKSDNDVDEAHGFGIVPVWGFATVKASCHSDIKVGEKVFGYLPMASHWVIKAGKVAPHGFSDIHEKRKSISPVYDQYLRCAADPGYDKNREAWQLNFRPLYMTSFVLDDYVAEKANNE
;
A
#
# COMPACT_ATOMS: atom_id res chain seq x y z
N MET A 1 11.36 -14.04 -21.46
CA MET A 1 10.82 -12.78 -20.92
C MET A 1 9.85 -13.13 -19.81
N THR A 2 10.07 -12.65 -18.59
CA THR A 2 9.18 -12.98 -17.48
C THR A 2 8.23 -11.81 -17.26
N THR A 3 7.10 -11.86 -17.97
CA THR A 3 6.02 -10.87 -17.83
C THR A 3 5.00 -11.40 -16.82
N ILE A 4 4.63 -10.58 -15.86
CA ILE A 4 3.61 -10.86 -14.85
C ILE A 4 2.41 -9.97 -15.15
N LYS A 5 1.20 -10.56 -15.12
CA LYS A 5 -0.04 -9.80 -15.21
C LYS A 5 -0.46 -9.32 -13.84
N SER A 6 -0.46 -8.01 -13.64
CA SER A 6 -1.06 -7.37 -12.48
C SER A 6 -2.52 -7.08 -12.75
N GLN A 7 -3.41 -7.61 -11.93
CA GLN A 7 -4.81 -7.20 -11.91
C GLN A 7 -4.97 -6.04 -10.96
N GLN A 8 -5.64 -4.99 -11.39
CA GLN A 8 -5.88 -3.78 -10.64
C GLN A 8 -7.38 -3.50 -10.57
N ILE A 9 -7.88 -3.05 -9.43
CA ILE A 9 -9.25 -2.59 -9.29
C ILE A 9 -9.26 -1.07 -9.40
N TRP A 10 -9.80 -0.58 -10.49
CA TRP A 10 -9.99 0.84 -10.72
C TRP A 10 -11.38 1.27 -10.29
N VAL A 11 -11.45 2.39 -9.60
CA VAL A 11 -12.68 2.96 -9.05
C VAL A 11 -12.90 4.33 -9.66
N ASP A 12 -14.10 4.58 -10.16
CA ASP A 12 -14.51 5.88 -10.67
C ASP A 12 -14.51 6.90 -9.51
N GLN A 13 -13.75 7.97 -9.67
CA GLN A 13 -13.53 8.97 -8.64
C GLN A 13 -14.77 9.83 -8.33
N GLN A 14 -15.77 9.82 -9.22
CA GLN A 14 -17.04 10.54 -9.03
C GLN A 14 -18.19 9.61 -8.65
N ASN A 15 -18.10 8.33 -9.04
CA ASN A 15 -19.08 7.31 -8.69
C ASN A 15 -18.41 6.05 -8.17
N LEU A 16 -18.17 5.99 -6.86
CA LEU A 16 -17.41 4.91 -6.21
C LEU A 16 -18.05 3.52 -6.38
N ALA A 17 -19.30 3.42 -6.79
CA ALA A 17 -19.94 2.15 -7.10
C ALA A 17 -19.54 1.60 -8.48
N ASN A 18 -18.98 2.45 -9.35
CA ASN A 18 -18.49 2.06 -10.66
C ASN A 18 -17.03 1.62 -10.57
N THR A 19 -16.77 0.35 -10.85
CA THR A 19 -15.43 -0.25 -10.74
C THR A 19 -15.09 -1.09 -11.95
N ASN A 20 -13.82 -1.10 -12.33
CA ASN A 20 -13.29 -1.91 -13.41
C ASN A 20 -12.11 -2.75 -12.92
N VAL A 21 -12.05 -4.02 -13.36
CA VAL A 21 -10.85 -4.84 -13.19
C VAL A 21 -10.00 -4.74 -14.44
N VAL A 22 -8.81 -4.19 -14.30
CA VAL A 22 -7.89 -3.92 -15.41
C VAL A 22 -6.63 -4.76 -15.24
N SER A 23 -6.18 -5.39 -16.32
CA SER A 23 -4.91 -6.13 -16.34
C SER A 23 -3.80 -5.26 -16.90
N ARG A 24 -2.62 -5.30 -16.26
CA ARG A 24 -1.39 -4.63 -16.69
C ARG A 24 -0.25 -5.63 -16.74
N ASP A 25 0.53 -5.56 -17.78
CA ASP A 25 1.73 -6.39 -17.92
C ASP A 25 2.92 -5.68 -17.25
N ILE A 26 3.61 -6.41 -16.37
CA ILE A 26 4.84 -5.97 -15.71
C ILE A 26 5.96 -6.90 -16.17
N ASN A 27 6.93 -6.37 -16.91
CA ASN A 27 8.11 -7.14 -17.27
C ASN A 27 9.18 -6.97 -16.19
N ILE A 28 9.52 -8.04 -15.51
CA ILE A 28 10.50 -8.03 -14.41
C ILE A 28 11.88 -7.53 -14.90
N ASN A 29 12.23 -7.78 -16.16
CA ASN A 29 13.52 -7.36 -16.71
C ASN A 29 13.63 -5.84 -16.93
N ASP A 30 12.50 -5.12 -16.87
CA ASP A 30 12.47 -3.65 -17.03
C ASP A 30 12.59 -2.92 -15.70
N LEU A 31 12.64 -3.66 -14.56
CA LEU A 31 12.85 -3.06 -13.24
C LEU A 31 14.18 -2.30 -13.21
N GLN A 32 14.10 -1.05 -12.79
CA GLN A 32 15.24 -0.18 -12.64
C GLN A 32 15.93 -0.38 -11.28
N GLN A 33 17.08 0.24 -11.11
CA GLN A 33 17.78 0.23 -9.83
C GLN A 33 16.87 0.72 -8.71
N ASP A 34 16.89 0.00 -7.57
CA ASP A 34 16.09 0.21 -6.39
C ASP A 34 14.60 -0.05 -6.57
N GLU A 35 14.16 -0.54 -7.73
CA GLU A 35 12.79 -0.98 -7.89
C GLU A 35 12.58 -2.40 -7.36
N VAL A 36 11.42 -2.57 -6.74
CA VAL A 36 10.98 -3.83 -6.12
C VAL A 36 9.55 -4.12 -6.56
N LEU A 37 9.32 -5.32 -7.08
CA LEU A 37 7.99 -5.81 -7.40
C LEU A 37 7.41 -6.53 -6.18
N LEU A 38 6.31 -6.03 -5.69
CA LEU A 38 5.51 -6.63 -4.63
C LEU A 38 4.35 -7.43 -5.23
N GLU A 39 4.13 -8.64 -4.73
CA GLU A 39 2.92 -9.44 -4.95
C GLU A 39 2.03 -9.29 -3.71
N THR A 40 0.82 -8.78 -3.87
CA THR A 40 -0.13 -8.62 -2.77
C THR A 40 -0.66 -9.97 -2.34
N ASP A 41 -0.41 -10.36 -1.10
CA ASP A 41 -0.91 -11.62 -0.52
C ASP A 41 -2.34 -11.46 -0.01
N SER A 42 -2.58 -10.37 0.72
CA SER A 42 -3.88 -10.06 1.31
C SER A 42 -3.97 -8.60 1.72
N PHE A 43 -5.16 -8.06 1.77
CA PHE A 43 -5.40 -6.71 2.29
C PHE A 43 -6.72 -6.62 3.05
N GLY A 44 -6.79 -5.66 3.99
CA GLY A 44 -8.02 -5.31 4.69
C GLY A 44 -8.84 -4.31 3.88
N PHE A 45 -10.14 -4.55 3.78
CA PHE A 45 -11.08 -3.62 3.18
C PHE A 45 -12.19 -3.30 4.17
N SER A 46 -12.33 -2.03 4.51
CA SER A 46 -13.25 -1.55 5.53
C SER A 46 -13.88 -0.21 5.12
N ALA A 47 -14.75 0.35 5.95
CA ALA A 47 -15.31 1.68 5.74
C ALA A 47 -14.24 2.78 5.56
N ASN A 48 -13.04 2.61 6.14
CA ASN A 48 -11.93 3.54 5.94
C ASN A 48 -11.49 3.65 4.48
N ASN A 49 -11.55 2.58 3.72
CA ASN A 49 -11.17 2.60 2.31
C ASN A 49 -12.16 3.42 1.48
N ILE A 50 -13.45 3.39 1.85
CA ILE A 50 -14.47 4.28 1.27
C ILE A 50 -14.14 5.74 1.61
N THR A 51 -13.70 6.01 2.83
CA THR A 51 -13.27 7.36 3.25
C THR A 51 -12.05 7.82 2.43
N TYR A 52 -11.06 6.95 2.19
CA TYR A 52 -9.92 7.27 1.30
C TYR A 52 -10.38 7.64 -0.11
N ALA A 53 -11.35 6.92 -0.66
CA ALA A 53 -11.91 7.23 -1.96
C ALA A 53 -12.70 8.55 -1.95
N ALA A 54 -13.65 8.71 -1.02
CA ALA A 54 -14.53 9.88 -0.94
C ALA A 54 -13.77 11.18 -0.67
N LEU A 55 -12.72 11.13 0.15
CA LEU A 55 -11.85 12.27 0.46
C LEU A 55 -10.60 12.32 -0.44
N GLY A 56 -10.53 11.48 -1.46
CA GLY A 56 -9.34 11.26 -2.27
C GLY A 56 -8.77 12.51 -2.92
N PHE A 57 -9.62 13.41 -3.41
CA PHE A 57 -9.18 14.71 -3.93
C PHE A 57 -8.75 15.67 -2.82
N LYS A 58 -9.52 15.77 -1.75
CA LYS A 58 -9.26 16.72 -0.66
C LYS A 58 -7.99 16.39 0.11
N MET A 59 -7.72 15.10 0.33
CA MET A 59 -6.60 14.60 1.13
C MET A 59 -5.49 13.97 0.28
N GLY A 60 -5.60 14.00 -1.03
CA GLY A 60 -4.57 13.52 -1.96
C GLY A 60 -4.48 12.00 -2.11
N TYR A 61 -5.43 11.22 -1.58
CA TYR A 61 -5.36 9.75 -1.64
C TYR A 61 -5.36 9.19 -3.07
N TRP A 62 -6.04 9.81 -4.03
CA TRP A 62 -5.99 9.40 -5.44
C TRP A 62 -4.61 9.56 -6.09
N GLY A 63 -3.75 10.38 -5.50
CA GLY A 63 -2.39 10.58 -5.98
C GLY A 63 -1.41 9.45 -5.60
N PHE A 64 -1.74 8.59 -4.62
CA PHE A 64 -0.82 7.54 -4.19
C PHE A 64 -0.56 6.50 -5.28
N PHE A 65 -1.64 5.97 -5.83
CA PHE A 65 -1.62 4.89 -6.81
C PHE A 65 -2.48 5.32 -8.00
N PRO A 66 -1.93 6.12 -8.91
CA PRO A 66 -2.71 6.57 -10.06
C PRO A 66 -3.03 5.38 -10.97
N ALA A 67 -4.27 5.31 -11.40
CA ALA A 67 -4.62 4.50 -12.55
C ALA A 67 -3.88 5.05 -13.78
N LYS A 68 -3.12 4.20 -14.47
CA LYS A 68 -2.40 4.56 -15.68
C LYS A 68 -2.75 3.59 -16.79
N SER A 69 -3.04 4.12 -17.97
CA SER A 69 -3.09 3.33 -19.20
C SER A 69 -1.69 3.23 -19.79
N ASP A 70 -1.32 2.07 -20.33
CA ASP A 70 -0.05 1.87 -21.03
C ASP A 70 0.02 2.64 -22.35
N ASN A 71 -1.14 3.05 -22.86
CA ASN A 71 -1.29 3.68 -24.18
C ASN A 71 -1.54 5.20 -24.10
N ASP A 72 -1.32 5.84 -22.96
CA ASP A 72 -1.52 7.30 -22.77
C ASP A 72 -2.95 7.80 -23.09
N VAL A 73 -3.90 6.92 -23.33
CA VAL A 73 -5.23 7.26 -23.79
C VAL A 73 -6.26 7.02 -22.71
N ASP A 74 -7.08 7.98 -22.50
CA ASP A 74 -8.38 8.14 -21.82
C ASP A 74 -9.03 7.03 -20.97
N GLU A 75 -8.59 5.77 -21.03
CA GLU A 75 -9.16 4.67 -20.23
C GLU A 75 -9.02 4.89 -18.71
N ALA A 76 -7.96 5.59 -18.29
CA ALA A 76 -7.72 5.91 -16.88
C ALA A 76 -8.38 7.23 -16.45
N HIS A 77 -8.99 7.98 -17.40
CA HIS A 77 -9.57 9.28 -17.10
C HIS A 77 -10.74 9.14 -16.13
N GLY A 78 -10.67 9.83 -15.00
CA GLY A 78 -11.69 9.77 -13.95
C GLY A 78 -11.62 8.55 -13.04
N PHE A 79 -10.68 7.61 -13.26
CA PHE A 79 -10.45 6.45 -12.40
C PHE A 79 -9.23 6.64 -11.50
N GLY A 80 -9.25 5.95 -10.37
CA GLY A 80 -8.13 5.86 -9.43
C GLY A 80 -8.08 4.47 -8.79
N ILE A 81 -7.00 4.17 -8.09
CA ILE A 81 -6.89 2.93 -7.31
C ILE A 81 -6.98 3.29 -5.84
N VAL A 82 -7.96 2.72 -5.16
CA VAL A 82 -8.14 2.94 -3.72
C VAL A 82 -7.00 2.25 -2.97
N PRO A 83 -6.31 2.96 -2.08
CA PRO A 83 -5.26 2.35 -1.27
C PRO A 83 -5.84 1.48 -0.16
N VAL A 84 -5.07 0.44 0.20
CA VAL A 84 -5.41 -0.53 1.22
C VAL A 84 -4.20 -0.84 2.11
N TRP A 85 -4.41 -1.23 3.35
CA TRP A 85 -3.38 -1.81 4.18
C TRP A 85 -3.32 -3.31 3.94
N GLY A 86 -2.14 -3.85 3.69
CA GLY A 86 -2.01 -5.23 3.29
C GLY A 86 -0.65 -5.86 3.58
N PHE A 87 -0.62 -7.17 3.43
CA PHE A 87 0.60 -7.95 3.35
C PHE A 87 0.96 -8.20 1.89
N ALA A 88 2.25 -8.13 1.61
CA ALA A 88 2.79 -8.43 0.29
C ALA A 88 4.10 -9.21 0.41
N THR A 89 4.43 -9.96 -0.62
CA THR A 89 5.70 -10.69 -0.75
C THR A 89 6.52 -10.06 -1.87
N VAL A 90 7.80 -9.86 -1.63
CA VAL A 90 8.76 -9.40 -2.65
C VAL A 90 8.89 -10.47 -3.74
N LYS A 91 8.45 -10.17 -4.95
CA LYS A 91 8.48 -11.08 -6.10
C LYS A 91 9.73 -10.94 -6.96
N ALA A 92 10.20 -9.70 -7.09
CA ALA A 92 11.47 -9.37 -7.73
C ALA A 92 12.06 -8.11 -7.08
N SER A 93 13.39 -8.00 -7.09
CA SER A 93 14.08 -6.87 -6.47
C SER A 93 15.33 -6.52 -7.25
N CYS A 94 15.50 -5.22 -7.57
CA CYS A 94 16.73 -4.62 -8.05
C CYS A 94 17.44 -3.81 -6.94
N HIS A 95 17.09 -4.04 -5.65
CA HIS A 95 17.76 -3.46 -4.49
C HIS A 95 18.58 -4.52 -3.74
N SER A 96 19.85 -4.19 -3.39
CA SER A 96 20.80 -5.15 -2.77
C SER A 96 20.32 -5.72 -1.43
N ASP A 97 19.64 -4.92 -0.64
CA ASP A 97 19.27 -5.22 0.75
C ASP A 97 17.81 -5.65 0.93
N ILE A 98 17.09 -5.84 -0.18
CA ILE A 98 15.72 -6.36 -0.17
C ILE A 98 15.69 -7.66 -0.96
N LYS A 99 15.34 -8.77 -0.30
CA LYS A 99 15.42 -10.11 -0.89
C LYS A 99 14.06 -10.57 -1.42
N VAL A 100 14.10 -11.28 -2.53
CA VAL A 100 12.93 -12.01 -3.03
C VAL A 100 12.45 -13.00 -1.96
N GLY A 101 11.13 -13.04 -1.75
CA GLY A 101 10.50 -13.84 -0.72
C GLY A 101 10.33 -13.14 0.63
N GLU A 102 10.88 -11.94 0.82
CA GLU A 102 10.57 -11.15 2.03
C GLU A 102 9.09 -10.78 2.07
N LYS A 103 8.47 -10.98 3.23
CA LYS A 103 7.10 -10.56 3.50
C LYS A 103 7.08 -9.22 4.23
N VAL A 104 6.23 -8.33 3.75
CA VAL A 104 6.10 -6.97 4.27
C VAL A 104 4.64 -6.62 4.55
N PHE A 105 4.44 -5.69 5.48
CA PHE A 105 3.16 -5.04 5.73
C PHE A 105 3.27 -3.56 5.36
N GLY A 106 2.31 -3.04 4.62
CA GLY A 106 2.35 -1.64 4.20
C GLY A 106 1.07 -1.18 3.49
N TYR A 107 1.14 0.03 2.95
CA TYR A 107 0.05 0.66 2.22
C TYR A 107 0.21 0.32 0.74
N LEU A 108 -0.77 -0.38 0.18
CA LEU A 108 -0.75 -1.00 -1.14
C LEU A 108 -1.90 -0.45 -2.00
N PRO A 109 -1.80 -0.52 -3.33
CA PRO A 109 -2.98 -0.38 -4.18
C PRO A 109 -3.85 -1.64 -4.12
N MET A 110 -5.12 -1.53 -4.48
CA MET A 110 -5.94 -2.70 -4.82
C MET A 110 -5.47 -3.31 -6.14
N ALA A 111 -4.32 -3.98 -6.09
CA ALA A 111 -3.67 -4.62 -7.23
C ALA A 111 -3.00 -5.91 -6.79
N SER A 112 -2.93 -6.92 -7.68
CA SER A 112 -2.23 -8.18 -7.38
C SER A 112 -0.71 -8.00 -7.34
N HIS A 113 -0.18 -7.07 -8.13
CA HIS A 113 1.26 -6.76 -8.17
C HIS A 113 1.46 -5.26 -8.34
N TRP A 114 2.52 -4.74 -7.72
CA TRP A 114 2.87 -3.32 -7.81
C TRP A 114 4.38 -3.11 -7.72
N VAL A 115 4.90 -2.22 -8.56
CA VAL A 115 6.31 -1.82 -8.49
C VAL A 115 6.44 -0.58 -7.60
N ILE A 116 7.35 -0.64 -6.64
CA ILE A 116 7.73 0.48 -5.79
C ILE A 116 9.19 0.85 -6.04
N LYS A 117 9.57 2.07 -5.70
CA LYS A 117 10.98 2.48 -5.65
C LYS A 117 11.43 2.50 -4.19
N ALA A 118 12.20 1.49 -3.80
CA ALA A 118 12.65 1.33 -2.42
C ALA A 118 13.74 2.33 -2.05
N GLY A 119 13.68 2.83 -0.82
CA GLY A 119 14.71 3.66 -0.21
C GLY A 119 14.58 3.68 1.30
N LYS A 120 15.49 4.38 1.98
CA LYS A 120 15.55 4.43 3.45
C LYS A 120 15.50 3.02 4.07
N VAL A 121 16.24 2.09 3.47
CA VAL A 121 16.22 0.68 3.86
C VAL A 121 16.90 0.50 5.23
N ALA A 122 16.22 -0.18 6.13
CA ALA A 122 16.63 -0.47 7.49
C ALA A 122 16.31 -1.92 7.85
N PRO A 123 16.83 -2.48 8.93
CA PRO A 123 16.53 -3.87 9.33
C PRO A 123 15.04 -4.14 9.51
N HIS A 124 14.26 -3.15 9.99
CA HIS A 124 12.84 -3.29 10.27
C HIS A 124 11.93 -2.98 9.07
N GLY A 125 12.44 -2.37 8.00
CA GLY A 125 11.62 -2.02 6.84
C GLY A 125 12.30 -1.09 5.85
N PHE A 126 11.52 -0.57 4.93
CA PHE A 126 11.96 0.40 3.91
C PHE A 126 10.78 1.30 3.50
N SER A 127 11.08 2.38 2.77
CA SER A 127 10.06 3.29 2.25
C SER A 127 9.96 3.21 0.73
N ASP A 128 8.77 3.46 0.18
CA ASP A 128 8.59 3.78 -1.22
C ASP A 128 8.92 5.28 -1.43
N ILE A 129 10.07 5.55 -2.05
CA ILE A 129 10.56 6.91 -2.30
C ILE A 129 10.12 7.48 -3.66
N HIS A 130 9.14 6.86 -4.29
CA HIS A 130 8.59 7.39 -5.55
C HIS A 130 8.05 8.81 -5.33
N GLU A 131 8.25 9.71 -6.30
CA GLU A 131 7.88 11.14 -6.21
C GLU A 131 6.45 11.37 -5.72
N LYS A 132 5.51 10.55 -6.16
CA LYS A 132 4.09 10.65 -5.78
C LYS A 132 3.80 10.34 -4.30
N ARG A 133 4.77 9.75 -3.59
CA ARG A 133 4.67 9.48 -2.15
C ARG A 133 5.08 10.66 -1.29
N LYS A 134 5.84 11.61 -1.84
CA LYS A 134 6.42 12.72 -1.08
C LYS A 134 5.43 13.72 -0.52
N SER A 135 4.23 13.81 -1.09
CA SER A 135 3.22 14.80 -0.70
C SER A 135 2.35 14.39 0.50
N ILE A 136 2.54 13.19 1.03
CA ILE A 136 1.66 12.61 2.04
C ILE A 136 2.47 12.15 3.25
N SER A 137 1.79 11.96 4.38
CA SER A 137 2.44 11.54 5.63
C SER A 137 3.34 10.31 5.42
N PRO A 138 4.58 10.32 5.95
CA PRO A 138 5.52 9.19 5.84
C PRO A 138 4.99 7.85 6.34
N VAL A 139 3.91 7.85 7.10
CA VAL A 139 3.26 6.64 7.59
C VAL A 139 2.73 5.76 6.42
N TYR A 140 2.40 6.39 5.29
CA TYR A 140 1.83 5.70 4.14
C TYR A 140 2.86 5.24 3.11
N ASP A 141 4.14 5.58 3.27
CA ASP A 141 5.20 5.16 2.36
C ASP A 141 6.06 4.01 2.90
N GLN A 142 5.81 3.58 4.16
CA GLN A 142 6.61 2.57 4.84
C GLN A 142 6.09 1.15 4.62
N TYR A 143 7.05 0.24 4.44
CA TYR A 143 6.84 -1.20 4.39
C TYR A 143 7.63 -1.85 5.52
N LEU A 144 6.92 -2.45 6.49
CA LEU A 144 7.52 -3.13 7.62
C LEU A 144 7.83 -4.58 7.25
N ARG A 145 9.05 -5.03 7.52
CA ARG A 145 9.44 -6.43 7.32
C ARG A 145 8.79 -7.31 8.39
N CYS A 146 7.94 -8.24 7.98
CA CYS A 146 7.27 -9.13 8.92
C CYS A 146 8.25 -9.95 9.78
N ALA A 147 9.39 -10.34 9.23
CA ALA A 147 10.42 -11.09 9.95
C ALA A 147 11.12 -10.27 11.07
N ALA A 148 11.09 -8.94 10.97
CA ALA A 148 11.70 -8.05 11.97
C ALA A 148 10.66 -7.39 12.89
N ASP A 149 9.38 -7.67 12.70
CA ASP A 149 8.29 -7.11 13.47
C ASP A 149 7.88 -8.08 14.60
N PRO A 150 8.15 -7.77 15.88
CA PRO A 150 7.79 -8.64 17.00
C PRO A 150 6.28 -8.80 17.18
N GLY A 151 5.48 -7.91 16.60
CA GLY A 151 4.02 -7.99 16.63
C GLY A 151 3.43 -8.80 15.48
N TYR A 152 4.24 -9.27 14.53
CA TYR A 152 3.73 -10.07 13.41
C TYR A 152 3.48 -11.52 13.84
N ASP A 153 2.28 -12.01 13.52
CA ASP A 153 1.90 -13.41 13.68
C ASP A 153 1.18 -13.88 12.39
N LYS A 154 1.80 -14.83 11.70
CA LYS A 154 1.29 -15.41 10.45
C LYS A 154 -0.13 -15.98 10.61
N ASN A 155 -0.46 -16.54 11.78
CA ASN A 155 -1.78 -17.13 12.03
C ASN A 155 -2.86 -16.08 12.32
N ARG A 156 -2.47 -14.82 12.48
CA ARG A 156 -3.34 -13.70 12.82
C ARG A 156 -3.34 -12.59 11.77
N GLU A 157 -2.85 -12.85 10.56
CA GLU A 157 -2.80 -11.84 9.49
C GLU A 157 -4.16 -11.17 9.23
N ALA A 158 -5.25 -11.96 9.18
CA ALA A 158 -6.59 -11.42 8.98
C ALA A 158 -7.03 -10.44 10.08
N TRP A 159 -6.64 -10.68 11.34
CA TRP A 159 -6.85 -9.75 12.45
C TRP A 159 -5.97 -8.51 12.31
N GLN A 160 -4.70 -8.71 11.98
CA GLN A 160 -3.73 -7.64 11.84
C GLN A 160 -4.11 -6.67 10.72
N LEU A 161 -4.66 -7.15 9.61
CA LEU A 161 -5.16 -6.32 8.51
C LEU A 161 -6.24 -5.34 8.95
N ASN A 162 -7.12 -5.77 9.84
CA ASN A 162 -8.23 -4.93 10.29
C ASN A 162 -7.86 -4.01 11.45
N PHE A 163 -7.01 -4.46 12.37
CA PHE A 163 -6.74 -3.72 13.61
C PHE A 163 -5.50 -2.84 13.54
N ARG A 164 -4.41 -3.26 12.87
CA ARG A 164 -3.17 -2.48 12.82
C ARG A 164 -3.34 -1.03 12.36
N PRO A 165 -4.09 -0.76 11.27
CA PRO A 165 -4.23 0.62 10.79
C PRO A 165 -4.98 1.53 11.75
N LEU A 166 -5.80 0.97 12.63
CA LEU A 166 -6.69 1.71 13.53
C LEU A 166 -6.22 1.69 15.00
N TYR A 167 -5.38 0.73 15.36
CA TYR A 167 -4.94 0.51 16.73
C TYR A 167 -4.22 1.72 17.32
N MET A 168 -3.41 2.41 16.54
CA MET A 168 -2.69 3.60 16.99
C MET A 168 -3.64 4.67 17.54
N THR A 169 -4.76 4.90 16.90
CA THR A 169 -5.76 5.89 17.37
C THR A 169 -6.35 5.48 18.71
N SER A 170 -6.69 4.20 18.87
CA SER A 170 -7.23 3.68 20.12
C SER A 170 -6.20 3.73 21.26
N PHE A 171 -4.95 3.40 20.96
CA PHE A 171 -3.86 3.43 21.92
C PHE A 171 -3.61 4.87 22.45
N VAL A 172 -3.48 5.84 21.53
CA VAL A 172 -3.26 7.23 21.91
C VAL A 172 -4.47 7.81 22.67
N LEU A 173 -5.68 7.38 22.33
CA LEU A 173 -6.88 7.80 23.05
C LEU A 173 -6.91 7.27 24.48
N ASP A 174 -6.51 6.01 24.67
CA ASP A 174 -6.42 5.38 25.98
C ASP A 174 -5.42 6.12 26.89
N ASP A 175 -4.22 6.39 26.38
CA ASP A 175 -3.20 7.19 27.08
C ASP A 175 -3.72 8.59 27.45
N TYR A 176 -4.38 9.27 26.50
CA TYR A 176 -4.94 10.60 26.75
C TYR A 176 -6.01 10.59 27.84
N VAL A 177 -6.92 9.61 27.82
CA VAL A 177 -7.97 9.47 28.83
C VAL A 177 -7.37 9.17 30.20
N ALA A 178 -6.36 8.26 30.26
CA ALA A 178 -5.67 7.94 31.50
C ALA A 178 -4.93 9.14 32.09
N GLU A 179 -4.26 9.95 31.26
CA GLU A 179 -3.60 11.20 31.69
C GLU A 179 -4.60 12.20 32.29
N LYS A 180 -5.76 12.37 31.65
CA LYS A 180 -6.81 13.27 32.11
C LYS A 180 -7.40 12.82 33.45
N ALA A 181 -7.71 11.52 33.58
CA ALA A 181 -8.26 10.95 34.79
C ALA A 181 -7.29 11.05 36.00
N ASN A 182 -5.98 11.07 35.77
CA ASN A 182 -4.99 11.23 36.82
C ASN A 182 -4.75 12.70 37.23
N ASN A 183 -5.26 13.65 36.47
CA ASN A 183 -5.11 15.10 36.73
C ASN A 183 -6.38 15.75 37.30
N GLU A 184 -7.45 14.99 37.51
CA GLU A 184 -8.68 15.38 38.23
C GLU A 184 -8.69 14.80 39.66
#